data_61d8e970419c717bd91d1d800bf592cb
#
_entry.id   61d8e970419c717bd91d1d800bf592cb
#
_cell.length_a   1.000
_cell.length_b   1.000
_cell.length_c   1.000
_cell.angle_alpha   90.00
_cell.angle_beta   90.00
_cell.angle_gamma   90.00
#
_symmetry.space_group_name_H-M   'P 1'
#
loop_
_entity.id
_entity.type
_entity.pdbx_description
1 polymer ?
#
loop_
_entity_poly.entity_id
_entity_poly.type
_entity_poly.pdbx_seq_one_letter_code
_entity_poly.pdbx_strand_id
1 'polypeptide(L)'
;MMKHFDFFKLLHLFVISFILGSCGPASNVNRFAPLTTVNTAESLKKPYVILISLDGFRHDYVNTYNPPHLSSFIQEGSQAASLIPSFPTKTFPNHYTIATGMYPDNHGLLANSYYNYEKKKTYSIGNRETVVDGSFYNGTPLWVNANSEGMVTASYFFVGTEADIQGVHPTYYYNYDGKATNQERVDQAIKWLEMPEQTRPHLITLYFSDMDDTGHRYGPNSKEKLKEALFKLDSTLGNLFSRVDNTGLPVNIVITSDHGMAEQSIEKLISTEPLINDALYNMIDNGVILNIHPHTSAETDKIFNKLKKLENKFTVYKTKDTPHFEYVPKNKNWGPIQVIPDHGYYFSSSKSIERRKTGNQEVFGVHGFTPALKDMHGILYAKGPAINAGGRLPSVKNIHVYPMICKILGLSVPSNVDGKLSYLRDMLRE
;
A
#
# COMPACT_ATOMS: atom_id res chain seq x y z
N MET A 1 86.68 34.99 -8.13
CA MET A 1 87.55 34.24 -9.03
C MET A 1 86.68 33.20 -9.63
N MET A 2 86.06 33.47 -10.86
CA MET A 2 86.44 32.82 -12.13
C MET A 2 86.44 31.30 -12.00
N LYS A 3 85.77 30.53 -12.82
CA LYS A 3 85.33 30.52 -14.27
C LYS A 3 84.37 29.33 -14.43
N HIS A 4 83.39 29.49 -15.16
CA HIS A 4 83.07 29.04 -16.56
C HIS A 4 82.80 27.58 -16.85
N PHE A 5 81.68 27.44 -17.54
CA PHE A 5 81.35 26.70 -18.76
C PHE A 5 81.09 25.22 -18.64
N ASP A 6 80.13 24.72 -19.16
CA ASP A 6 79.23 24.60 -20.27
C ASP A 6 78.94 23.13 -20.57
N PHE A 7 77.84 22.80 -21.04
CA PHE A 7 77.43 22.12 -22.24
C PHE A 7 76.39 21.01 -22.07
N PHE A 8 75.27 21.32 -22.72
CA PHE A 8 74.23 20.45 -23.24
C PHE A 8 74.56 18.94 -23.40
N LYS A 9 73.61 18.10 -22.98
CA LYS A 9 73.12 16.98 -23.75
C LYS A 9 71.67 16.65 -23.46
N LEU A 10 70.86 16.86 -24.47
CA LEU A 10 69.46 16.40 -24.59
C LEU A 10 69.38 14.89 -24.42
N LEU A 11 68.55 14.41 -23.50
CA LEU A 11 68.12 13.03 -23.53
C LEU A 11 66.57 13.01 -23.37
N HIS A 12 65.87 12.75 -24.49
CA HIS A 12 64.46 12.57 -24.51
C HIS A 12 64.10 11.27 -23.80
N LEU A 13 63.51 11.36 -22.60
CA LEU A 13 62.88 10.25 -21.95
C LEU A 13 61.38 10.35 -22.22
N PHE A 14 60.90 9.46 -23.08
CA PHE A 14 59.46 9.21 -23.25
C PHE A 14 58.93 8.60 -21.95
N VAL A 15 58.20 9.41 -21.18
CA VAL A 15 57.37 8.90 -20.08
C VAL A 15 56.03 8.48 -20.62
N ILE A 16 55.85 7.18 -20.86
CA ILE A 16 54.55 6.57 -21.12
C ILE A 16 53.77 6.59 -19.80
N SER A 17 52.89 7.56 -19.64
CA SER A 17 51.91 7.54 -18.52
C SER A 17 50.87 6.47 -18.79
N PHE A 18 51.01 5.33 -18.14
CA PHE A 18 49.91 4.38 -18.01
C PHE A 18 48.83 5.00 -17.11
N ILE A 19 47.75 5.50 -17.72
CA ILE A 19 46.53 5.86 -17.00
C ILE A 19 45.86 4.53 -16.67
N LEU A 20 46.12 4.00 -15.48
CA LEU A 20 45.29 2.97 -14.88
C LEU A 20 43.93 3.62 -14.55
N GLY A 21 42.97 3.44 -15.43
CA GLY A 21 41.59 3.73 -15.17
C GLY A 21 41.10 2.86 -14.00
N SER A 22 41.15 3.43 -12.81
CA SER A 22 40.44 2.86 -11.65
C SER A 22 38.93 2.95 -11.92
N CYS A 23 38.35 1.85 -12.41
CA CYS A 23 36.91 1.64 -12.27
C CYS A 23 36.63 1.39 -10.79
N GLY A 24 36.49 2.45 -10.01
CA GLY A 24 35.79 2.39 -8.74
C GLY A 24 34.33 2.05 -8.98
N PRO A 25 33.69 1.27 -8.09
CA PRO A 25 32.25 1.05 -8.21
C PRO A 25 31.56 2.43 -8.21
N ALA A 26 30.72 2.65 -9.22
CA ALA A 26 29.87 3.82 -9.28
C ALA A 26 29.06 3.86 -7.98
N SER A 27 29.39 4.77 -7.09
CA SER A 27 28.57 5.08 -5.94
C SER A 27 27.23 5.53 -6.49
N ASN A 28 26.20 4.70 -6.32
CA ASN A 28 24.81 5.11 -6.49
C ASN A 28 24.53 6.22 -5.47
N VAL A 29 24.89 7.44 -5.81
CA VAL A 29 24.39 8.62 -5.13
C VAL A 29 22.92 8.68 -5.50
N ASN A 30 22.04 8.21 -4.59
CA ASN A 30 20.61 8.45 -4.66
C ASN A 30 20.43 9.98 -4.72
N ARG A 31 20.30 10.53 -5.93
CA ARG A 31 19.85 11.90 -6.13
C ARG A 31 18.36 11.87 -5.88
N PHE A 32 17.94 12.25 -4.67
CA PHE A 32 16.54 12.56 -4.41
C PHE A 32 16.11 13.63 -5.42
N ALA A 33 15.04 13.36 -6.16
CA ALA A 33 14.47 14.38 -7.01
C ALA A 33 13.99 15.54 -6.11
N PRO A 34 14.27 16.80 -6.46
CA PRO A 34 13.75 17.92 -5.68
C PRO A 34 12.23 17.88 -5.68
N LEU A 35 11.62 18.21 -4.53
CA LEU A 35 10.16 18.28 -4.40
C LEU A 35 9.59 19.24 -5.48
N THR A 36 8.70 18.73 -6.31
CA THR A 36 8.03 19.53 -7.35
C THR A 36 6.92 20.36 -6.72
N THR A 37 7.09 21.66 -6.69
CA THR A 37 6.09 22.63 -6.17
C THR A 37 5.32 23.35 -7.27
N VAL A 38 5.79 23.25 -8.52
CA VAL A 38 5.19 23.87 -9.70
C VAL A 38 5.20 22.86 -10.84
N ASN A 39 4.07 22.69 -11.51
CA ASN A 39 3.94 21.81 -12.66
C ASN A 39 4.85 22.26 -13.80
N THR A 40 5.55 21.33 -14.42
CA THR A 40 6.29 21.59 -15.65
C THR A 40 5.34 21.88 -16.82
N ALA A 41 5.83 22.51 -17.87
CA ALA A 41 5.05 22.75 -19.09
C ALA A 41 4.49 21.46 -19.72
N GLU A 42 5.16 20.33 -19.54
CA GLU A 42 4.68 19.03 -20.00
C GLU A 42 3.58 18.48 -19.07
N SER A 43 3.74 18.62 -17.74
CA SER A 43 2.73 18.20 -16.77
C SER A 43 1.43 18.97 -16.91
N LEU A 44 1.46 20.27 -17.26
CA LEU A 44 0.26 21.09 -17.49
C LEU A 44 -0.66 20.55 -18.61
N LYS A 45 -0.13 19.73 -19.53
CA LYS A 45 -0.90 19.12 -20.63
C LYS A 45 -1.55 17.80 -20.24
N LYS A 46 -1.24 17.27 -19.06
CA LYS A 46 -1.73 15.96 -18.59
C LYS A 46 -3.09 16.08 -17.91
N PRO A 47 -3.92 15.01 -17.92
CA PRO A 47 -5.17 15.01 -17.18
C PRO A 47 -4.94 14.99 -15.67
N TYR A 48 -6.04 15.06 -14.93
CA TYR A 48 -6.05 14.94 -13.47
C TYR A 48 -6.53 13.56 -13.06
N VAL A 49 -6.01 13.03 -11.94
CA VAL A 49 -6.47 11.79 -11.31
C VAL A 49 -6.75 12.04 -9.84
N ILE A 50 -7.94 11.63 -9.39
CA ILE A 50 -8.25 11.45 -7.97
C ILE A 50 -8.30 9.94 -7.71
N LEU A 51 -7.35 9.43 -6.92
CA LEU A 51 -7.35 8.07 -6.41
C LEU A 51 -7.99 8.06 -5.03
N ILE A 52 -9.13 7.40 -4.91
CA ILE A 52 -9.88 7.25 -3.67
C ILE A 52 -9.70 5.83 -3.14
N SER A 53 -9.28 5.68 -1.90
CA SER A 53 -9.31 4.40 -1.21
C SER A 53 -10.40 4.40 -0.14
N LEU A 54 -11.28 3.41 -0.23
CA LEU A 54 -12.33 3.12 0.74
C LEU A 54 -11.92 1.87 1.51
N ASP A 55 -11.30 2.05 2.71
CA ASP A 55 -10.76 0.97 3.52
C ASP A 55 -11.82 -0.06 3.89
N GLY A 56 -11.48 -1.35 3.76
CA GLY A 56 -12.35 -2.46 4.14
C GLY A 56 -13.66 -2.57 3.31
N PHE A 57 -13.74 -1.87 2.16
CA PHE A 57 -14.94 -1.86 1.33
C PHE A 57 -15.03 -3.16 0.52
N ARG A 58 -15.82 -4.14 1.01
CA ARG A 58 -15.97 -5.45 0.40
C ARG A 58 -16.69 -5.37 -0.96
N HIS A 59 -16.24 -6.19 -1.90
CA HIS A 59 -16.63 -6.18 -3.31
C HIS A 59 -18.13 -6.24 -3.58
N ASP A 60 -18.93 -6.79 -2.67
CA ASP A 60 -20.37 -7.04 -2.84
C ASP A 60 -21.27 -5.94 -2.23
N TYR A 61 -20.72 -4.96 -1.49
CA TYR A 61 -21.51 -3.96 -0.78
C TYR A 61 -22.38 -3.10 -1.70
N VAL A 62 -21.87 -2.67 -2.85
CA VAL A 62 -22.67 -1.87 -3.80
C VAL A 62 -23.83 -2.69 -4.34
N ASN A 63 -23.61 -3.95 -4.73
CA ASN A 63 -24.66 -4.82 -5.24
C ASN A 63 -25.69 -5.20 -4.17
N THR A 64 -25.26 -5.30 -2.90
CA THR A 64 -26.13 -5.68 -1.79
C THR A 64 -27.03 -4.53 -1.34
N TYR A 65 -26.52 -3.31 -1.30
CA TYR A 65 -27.19 -2.17 -0.70
C TYR A 65 -27.69 -1.11 -1.68
N ASN A 66 -27.20 -1.11 -2.91
CA ASN A 66 -27.55 -0.19 -4.00
C ASN A 66 -27.43 1.30 -3.60
N PRO A 67 -26.27 1.78 -3.10
CA PRO A 67 -26.05 3.18 -2.79
C PRO A 67 -26.15 4.02 -4.08
N PRO A 68 -26.95 5.11 -4.11
CA PRO A 68 -27.34 5.73 -5.37
C PRO A 68 -26.18 6.37 -6.15
N HIS A 69 -25.27 7.08 -5.47
CA HIS A 69 -24.18 7.79 -6.15
C HIS A 69 -23.11 6.84 -6.69
N LEU A 70 -22.70 5.84 -5.91
CA LEU A 70 -21.76 4.82 -6.37
C LEU A 70 -22.38 3.96 -7.49
N SER A 71 -23.65 3.63 -7.39
CA SER A 71 -24.35 2.88 -8.45
C SER A 71 -24.37 3.65 -9.77
N SER A 72 -24.69 4.96 -9.76
CA SER A 72 -24.62 5.83 -10.94
C SER A 72 -23.20 5.94 -11.47
N PHE A 73 -22.22 6.16 -10.59
CA PHE A 73 -20.80 6.25 -10.94
C PHE A 73 -20.31 5.00 -11.70
N ILE A 74 -20.71 3.81 -11.23
CA ILE A 74 -20.37 2.53 -11.87
C ILE A 74 -21.07 2.36 -13.22
N GLN A 75 -22.32 2.79 -13.34
CA GLN A 75 -23.07 2.70 -14.61
C GLN A 75 -22.44 3.58 -15.70
N GLU A 76 -21.98 4.77 -15.33
CA GLU A 76 -21.37 5.74 -16.23
C GLU A 76 -19.87 5.47 -16.51
N GLY A 77 -19.23 4.67 -15.65
CA GLY A 77 -17.79 4.33 -15.71
C GLY A 77 -17.53 2.86 -16.03
N SER A 78 -16.37 2.41 -15.59
CA SER A 78 -15.90 1.02 -15.66
C SER A 78 -15.72 0.42 -14.28
N GLN A 79 -15.89 -0.91 -14.16
CA GLN A 79 -15.60 -1.64 -12.93
C GLN A 79 -14.94 -2.99 -13.20
N ALA A 80 -14.15 -3.46 -12.24
CA ALA A 80 -13.77 -4.87 -12.10
C ALA A 80 -14.81 -5.61 -11.24
N ALA A 81 -14.98 -6.91 -11.45
CA ALA A 81 -15.85 -7.74 -10.62
C ALA A 81 -15.42 -7.75 -9.14
N SER A 82 -14.13 -7.60 -8.89
CA SER A 82 -13.55 -7.31 -7.57
C SER A 82 -12.07 -6.95 -7.72
N LEU A 83 -11.50 -6.29 -6.72
CA LEU A 83 -10.06 -6.04 -6.60
C LEU A 83 -9.46 -7.05 -5.61
N ILE A 84 -8.56 -7.90 -6.11
CA ILE A 84 -7.92 -8.97 -5.34
C ILE A 84 -6.72 -8.37 -4.61
N PRO A 85 -6.70 -8.35 -3.26
CA PRO A 85 -5.57 -7.86 -2.49
C PRO A 85 -4.43 -8.88 -2.47
N SER A 86 -3.24 -8.47 -2.00
CA SER A 86 -2.11 -9.35 -1.74
C SER A 86 -2.16 -9.91 -0.32
N PHE A 87 -1.64 -11.14 -0.12
CA PHE A 87 -1.52 -11.73 1.22
C PHE A 87 -0.33 -11.14 2.00
N PRO A 88 -0.50 -10.88 3.31
CA PRO A 88 -1.75 -10.86 4.08
C PRO A 88 -2.62 -9.66 3.68
N THR A 89 -3.94 -9.88 3.63
CA THR A 89 -4.89 -8.87 3.17
C THR A 89 -5.14 -7.82 4.26
N LYS A 90 -4.08 -7.08 4.60
CA LYS A 90 -4.01 -6.03 5.62
C LYS A 90 -3.92 -4.66 4.99
N THR A 91 -4.32 -3.65 5.74
CA THR A 91 -4.46 -2.25 5.30
C THR A 91 -3.19 -1.68 4.70
N PHE A 92 -2.12 -1.61 5.48
CA PHE A 92 -0.91 -0.89 5.05
C PHE A 92 -0.21 -1.56 3.86
N PRO A 93 0.06 -2.89 3.86
CA PRO A 93 0.69 -3.51 2.70
C PRO A 93 -0.16 -3.36 1.43
N ASN A 94 -1.50 -3.45 1.51
CA ASN A 94 -2.34 -3.38 0.33
C ASN A 94 -2.56 -1.98 -0.22
N HIS A 95 -2.66 -0.96 0.62
CA HIS A 95 -2.60 0.43 0.16
C HIS A 95 -1.26 0.73 -0.53
N TYR A 96 -0.16 0.26 0.05
CA TYR A 96 1.15 0.52 -0.54
C TYR A 96 1.41 -0.32 -1.80
N THR A 97 0.80 -1.51 -1.89
CA THR A 97 0.72 -2.29 -3.14
C THR A 97 -0.01 -1.50 -4.25
N ILE A 98 -1.14 -0.87 -3.95
CA ILE A 98 -1.86 -0.01 -4.90
C ILE A 98 -0.98 1.18 -5.31
N ALA A 99 -0.27 1.79 -4.35
CA ALA A 99 0.57 2.96 -4.59
C ALA A 99 1.85 2.68 -5.37
N THR A 100 2.35 1.44 -5.39
CA THR A 100 3.64 1.08 -6.01
C THR A 100 3.52 0.07 -7.16
N GLY A 101 2.39 -0.64 -7.25
CA GLY A 101 2.23 -1.75 -8.18
C GLY A 101 3.11 -2.96 -7.87
N MET A 102 3.64 -3.06 -6.64
CA MET A 102 4.55 -4.12 -6.20
C MET A 102 3.89 -5.00 -5.15
N TYR A 103 4.33 -6.25 -5.05
CA TYR A 103 3.94 -7.12 -3.94
C TYR A 103 4.62 -6.73 -2.63
N PRO A 104 4.03 -7.05 -1.45
CA PRO A 104 4.61 -6.75 -0.14
C PRO A 104 6.07 -7.19 0.01
N ASP A 105 6.43 -8.34 -0.52
CA ASP A 105 7.80 -8.87 -0.52
C ASP A 105 8.82 -7.92 -1.17
N ASN A 106 8.40 -7.23 -2.23
CA ASN A 106 9.23 -6.32 -3.03
C ASN A 106 9.21 -4.89 -2.48
N HIS A 107 8.04 -4.36 -2.10
CA HIS A 107 7.97 -3.00 -1.55
C HIS A 107 8.32 -2.91 -0.06
N GLY A 108 8.50 -4.05 0.63
CA GLY A 108 9.05 -4.12 1.98
C GLY A 108 8.07 -3.88 3.13
N LEU A 109 6.88 -3.34 2.88
CA LEU A 109 5.83 -3.15 3.87
C LEU A 109 5.01 -4.45 3.96
N LEU A 110 5.48 -5.40 4.78
CA LEU A 110 5.03 -6.80 4.71
C LEU A 110 3.64 -7.02 5.29
N ALA A 111 3.34 -6.34 6.39
CA ALA A 111 2.09 -6.42 7.13
C ALA A 111 1.87 -5.13 7.93
N ASN A 112 0.79 -5.05 8.72
CA ASN A 112 0.57 -3.92 9.63
C ASN A 112 1.62 -3.85 10.75
N SER A 113 2.28 -4.99 11.05
CA SER A 113 3.46 -5.05 11.92
C SER A 113 4.43 -6.12 11.40
N TYR A 114 5.74 -5.82 11.39
CA TYR A 114 6.80 -6.77 11.05
C TYR A 114 8.13 -6.35 11.64
N TYR A 115 9.05 -7.30 11.87
CA TYR A 115 10.40 -7.02 12.33
C TYR A 115 11.34 -6.77 11.16
N ASN A 116 12.04 -5.64 11.17
CA ASN A 116 13.05 -5.32 10.18
C ASN A 116 14.44 -5.65 10.73
N TYR A 117 15.09 -6.67 10.16
CA TYR A 117 16.40 -7.15 10.63
C TYR A 117 17.53 -6.14 10.41
N GLU A 118 17.47 -5.36 9.35
CA GLU A 118 18.51 -4.37 9.05
C GLU A 118 18.47 -3.21 10.04
N LYS A 119 17.27 -2.73 10.34
CA LYS A 119 17.03 -1.65 11.31
C LYS A 119 17.00 -2.14 12.75
N LYS A 120 16.92 -3.46 12.98
CA LYS A 120 16.71 -4.07 14.30
C LYS A 120 15.51 -3.44 15.03
N LYS A 121 14.47 -3.09 14.29
CA LYS A 121 13.29 -2.38 14.78
C LYS A 121 12.02 -3.02 14.24
N THR A 122 10.97 -3.06 15.06
CA THR A 122 9.65 -3.48 14.61
C THR A 122 8.91 -2.30 14.00
N TYR A 123 8.51 -2.43 12.72
CA TYR A 123 7.51 -1.56 12.11
C TYR A 123 6.14 -1.88 12.68
N SER A 124 5.35 -0.87 12.97
CA SER A 124 3.94 -1.03 13.37
C SER A 124 3.14 0.21 12.97
N ILE A 125 1.93 0.00 12.46
CA ILE A 125 1.00 1.09 12.14
C ILE A 125 0.60 1.91 13.38
N GLY A 126 0.69 1.32 14.57
CA GLY A 126 0.47 2.00 15.85
C GLY A 126 1.69 2.83 16.33
N ASN A 127 2.82 2.73 15.66
CA ASN A 127 4.03 3.48 16.02
C ASN A 127 4.31 4.57 14.98
N ARG A 128 4.00 5.81 15.34
CA ARG A 128 4.16 6.97 14.46
C ARG A 128 5.58 7.12 13.90
N GLU A 129 6.62 6.86 14.71
CA GLU A 129 8.01 6.97 14.26
C GLU A 129 8.33 6.03 13.10
N THR A 130 7.75 4.82 13.07
CA THR A 130 7.99 3.87 11.98
C THR A 130 7.11 4.16 10.76
N VAL A 131 5.93 4.72 10.97
CA VAL A 131 5.01 5.10 9.88
C VAL A 131 5.55 6.25 9.04
N VAL A 132 6.23 7.23 9.65
CA VAL A 132 6.77 8.40 8.93
C VAL A 132 8.21 8.21 8.44
N ASP A 133 8.87 7.12 8.80
CA ASP A 133 10.24 6.82 8.35
C ASP A 133 10.21 6.19 6.96
N GLY A 134 10.51 6.99 5.93
CA GLY A 134 10.53 6.55 4.52
C GLY A 134 11.45 5.37 4.23
N SER A 135 12.42 5.11 5.10
CA SER A 135 13.36 4.00 4.94
C SER A 135 12.76 2.60 5.18
N PHE A 136 11.52 2.50 5.66
CA PHE A 136 10.76 1.24 5.70
C PHE A 136 10.04 0.91 4.38
N TYR A 137 9.96 1.86 3.46
CA TYR A 137 9.16 1.80 2.24
C TYR A 137 10.06 1.70 1.01
N ASN A 138 10.04 0.55 0.33
CA ASN A 138 10.76 0.37 -0.94
C ASN A 138 9.83 0.65 -2.13
N GLY A 139 10.41 0.73 -3.32
CA GLY A 139 9.67 1.05 -4.54
C GLY A 139 9.42 2.55 -4.70
N THR A 140 8.79 2.92 -5.78
CA THR A 140 8.50 4.33 -6.13
C THR A 140 6.99 4.52 -6.16
N PRO A 141 6.35 5.03 -5.08
CA PRO A 141 4.91 5.23 -5.07
C PRO A 141 4.47 6.32 -6.04
N LEU A 142 3.19 6.31 -6.43
CA LEU A 142 2.60 7.19 -7.43
C LEU A 142 2.99 8.66 -7.26
N TRP A 143 2.96 9.19 -6.04
CA TRP A 143 3.29 10.60 -5.78
C TRP A 143 4.78 10.91 -5.97
N VAL A 144 5.67 9.98 -5.62
CA VAL A 144 7.11 10.14 -5.85
C VAL A 144 7.41 10.07 -7.34
N ASN A 145 6.80 9.11 -8.06
CA ASN A 145 6.93 8.99 -9.51
C ASN A 145 6.43 10.25 -10.23
N ALA A 146 5.23 10.72 -9.90
CA ALA A 146 4.65 11.93 -10.48
C ALA A 146 5.51 13.18 -10.20
N ASN A 147 5.99 13.35 -8.96
CA ASN A 147 6.89 14.44 -8.59
C ASN A 147 8.21 14.37 -9.38
N SER A 148 8.80 13.18 -9.58
CA SER A 148 10.05 13.03 -10.33
C SER A 148 9.92 13.42 -11.80
N GLU A 149 8.71 13.35 -12.35
CA GLU A 149 8.38 13.78 -13.71
C GLU A 149 7.81 15.23 -13.76
N GLY A 150 7.97 15.99 -12.67
CA GLY A 150 7.62 17.41 -12.60
C GLY A 150 6.13 17.72 -12.43
N MET A 151 5.39 16.79 -11.83
CA MET A 151 3.95 16.89 -11.58
C MET A 151 3.67 17.18 -10.10
N VAL A 152 2.89 18.20 -9.81
CA VAL A 152 2.41 18.52 -8.45
C VAL A 152 1.43 17.45 -8.00
N THR A 153 1.55 17.01 -6.74
CA THR A 153 0.71 15.96 -6.14
C THR A 153 0.12 16.39 -4.80
N ALA A 154 -1.00 15.80 -4.43
CA ALA A 154 -1.65 16.04 -3.14
C ALA A 154 -2.17 14.76 -2.51
N SER A 155 -2.21 14.72 -1.17
CA SER A 155 -2.73 13.58 -0.42
C SER A 155 -3.49 14.00 0.83
N TYR A 156 -4.66 13.38 1.03
CA TYR A 156 -5.38 13.46 2.29
C TYR A 156 -5.47 12.05 2.88
N PHE A 157 -4.47 11.71 3.73
CA PHE A 157 -4.35 10.49 4.54
C PHE A 157 -4.06 9.18 3.80
N PHE A 158 -3.63 9.16 2.57
CA PHE A 158 -3.27 7.90 1.93
C PHE A 158 -2.02 7.28 2.58
N VAL A 159 -2.01 5.94 2.73
CA VAL A 159 -0.90 5.22 3.39
C VAL A 159 0.44 5.46 2.69
N GLY A 160 1.45 5.84 3.48
CA GLY A 160 2.81 6.12 3.01
C GLY A 160 3.07 7.57 2.64
N THR A 161 2.03 8.42 2.49
CA THR A 161 2.22 9.83 2.08
C THR A 161 2.79 10.73 3.17
N GLU A 162 2.77 10.28 4.41
CA GLU A 162 3.38 10.96 5.56
C GLU A 162 4.87 10.61 5.76
N ALA A 163 5.37 9.61 5.02
CA ALA A 163 6.75 9.18 5.06
C ALA A 163 7.56 9.86 3.96
N ASP A 164 8.81 10.21 4.27
CA ASP A 164 9.76 10.82 3.33
C ASP A 164 10.37 9.76 2.38
N ILE A 165 9.50 9.06 1.65
CA ILE A 165 9.91 7.97 0.76
C ILE A 165 10.81 8.50 -0.34
N GLN A 166 12.05 7.99 -0.42
CA GLN A 166 13.10 8.53 -1.30
C GLN A 166 13.37 10.02 -1.05
N GLY A 167 13.10 10.52 0.18
CA GLY A 167 13.23 11.93 0.54
C GLY A 167 12.14 12.83 0.00
N VAL A 168 11.02 12.27 -0.48
CA VAL A 168 9.94 13.02 -1.14
C VAL A 168 8.59 12.70 -0.52
N HIS A 169 7.84 13.75 -0.14
CA HIS A 169 6.42 13.69 0.18
C HIS A 169 5.57 14.12 -1.04
N PRO A 170 4.25 13.90 -1.05
CA PRO A 170 3.37 14.67 -1.93
C PRO A 170 3.59 16.17 -1.72
N THR A 171 3.41 16.99 -2.76
CA THR A 171 3.59 18.46 -2.69
C THR A 171 2.71 19.07 -1.59
N TYR A 172 1.48 18.59 -1.49
CA TYR A 172 0.53 18.94 -0.44
C TYR A 172 0.08 17.66 0.26
N TYR A 173 0.19 17.58 1.58
CA TYR A 173 -0.31 16.43 2.32
C TYR A 173 -0.72 16.80 3.74
N TYR A 174 -1.55 15.95 4.33
CA TYR A 174 -1.97 16.03 5.71
C TYR A 174 -1.47 14.81 6.47
N ASN A 175 -0.98 15.03 7.68
CA ASN A 175 -0.73 13.96 8.65
C ASN A 175 -2.06 13.37 9.08
N TYR A 176 -2.12 12.05 9.25
CA TYR A 176 -3.34 11.37 9.63
C TYR A 176 -3.92 11.90 10.94
N ASP A 177 -5.17 12.33 10.88
CA ASP A 177 -6.01 12.69 12.01
C ASP A 177 -7.37 12.00 11.86
N GLY A 178 -7.64 11.00 12.71
CA GLY A 178 -8.91 10.27 12.72
C GLY A 178 -10.13 11.10 13.11
N LYS A 179 -9.94 12.36 13.53
CA LYS A 179 -11.04 13.31 13.84
C LYS A 179 -11.49 14.10 12.62
N ALA A 180 -10.64 14.19 11.57
CA ALA A 180 -10.99 14.91 10.35
C ALA A 180 -12.20 14.24 9.68
N THR A 181 -13.21 15.02 9.38
CA THR A 181 -14.45 14.54 8.76
C THR A 181 -14.24 14.19 7.29
N ASN A 182 -15.08 13.35 6.73
CA ASN A 182 -15.06 13.04 5.29
C ASN A 182 -15.35 14.29 4.45
N GLN A 183 -16.19 15.21 4.95
CA GLN A 183 -16.50 16.46 4.25
C GLN A 183 -15.26 17.36 4.14
N GLU A 184 -14.44 17.47 5.20
CA GLU A 184 -13.19 18.23 5.16
C GLU A 184 -12.23 17.69 4.11
N ARG A 185 -12.15 16.36 3.94
CA ARG A 185 -11.33 15.71 2.89
C ARG A 185 -11.84 16.08 1.50
N VAL A 186 -13.15 16.04 1.29
CA VAL A 186 -13.79 16.45 0.03
C VAL A 186 -13.56 17.92 -0.25
N ASP A 187 -13.81 18.79 0.73
CA ASP A 187 -13.63 20.23 0.58
C ASP A 187 -12.20 20.61 0.21
N GLN A 188 -11.22 19.91 0.82
CA GLN A 188 -9.82 20.13 0.50
C GLN A 188 -9.45 19.64 -0.90
N ALA A 189 -9.99 18.49 -1.33
CA ALA A 189 -9.76 17.99 -2.69
C ALA A 189 -10.26 18.99 -3.75
N ILE A 190 -11.43 19.59 -3.52
CA ILE A 190 -11.97 20.61 -4.43
C ILE A 190 -11.11 21.89 -4.39
N LYS A 191 -10.69 22.35 -3.20
CA LYS A 191 -9.78 23.51 -3.10
C LYS A 191 -8.49 23.27 -3.89
N TRP A 192 -7.95 22.06 -3.88
CA TRP A 192 -6.77 21.73 -4.69
C TRP A 192 -7.06 21.78 -6.20
N LEU A 193 -8.23 21.35 -6.65
CA LEU A 193 -8.62 21.44 -8.06
C LEU A 193 -8.88 22.89 -8.51
N GLU A 194 -9.27 23.78 -7.59
CA GLU A 194 -9.51 25.20 -7.86
C GLU A 194 -8.23 26.06 -7.82
N MET A 195 -7.06 25.49 -7.47
CA MET A 195 -5.78 26.21 -7.47
C MET A 195 -5.37 26.66 -8.87
N PRO A 196 -4.48 27.68 -8.98
CA PRO A 196 -3.86 28.03 -10.25
C PRO A 196 -3.20 26.83 -10.92
N GLU A 197 -3.31 26.72 -12.23
CA GLU A 197 -2.85 25.59 -13.04
C GLU A 197 -1.41 25.16 -12.72
N GLN A 198 -0.51 26.15 -12.51
CA GLN A 198 0.90 25.92 -12.22
C GLN A 198 1.12 25.15 -10.91
N THR A 199 0.23 25.28 -9.93
CA THR A 199 0.37 24.69 -8.60
C THR A 199 -0.74 23.67 -8.29
N ARG A 200 -1.69 23.49 -9.22
CA ARG A 200 -2.79 22.53 -9.09
C ARG A 200 -2.25 21.10 -9.14
N PRO A 201 -2.55 20.23 -8.17
CA PRO A 201 -2.10 18.84 -8.22
C PRO A 201 -2.81 18.06 -9.33
N HIS A 202 -2.04 17.34 -10.14
CA HIS A 202 -2.56 16.42 -11.16
C HIS A 202 -2.88 15.04 -10.59
N LEU A 203 -2.25 14.66 -9.48
CA LEU A 203 -2.58 13.46 -8.71
C LEU A 203 -3.04 13.87 -7.32
N ILE A 204 -4.26 13.49 -6.96
CA ILE A 204 -4.81 13.65 -5.61
C ILE A 204 -5.13 12.26 -5.08
N THR A 205 -4.69 11.93 -3.86
CA THR A 205 -5.06 10.70 -3.18
C THR A 205 -5.91 11.00 -1.95
N LEU A 206 -7.02 10.26 -1.79
CA LEU A 206 -7.96 10.38 -0.68
C LEU A 206 -8.17 9.03 0.00
N TYR A 207 -8.32 9.03 1.32
CA TYR A 207 -8.58 7.84 2.12
C TYR A 207 -9.81 8.04 3.01
N PHE A 208 -10.64 6.99 3.11
CA PHE A 208 -11.85 6.92 3.95
C PHE A 208 -11.91 5.57 4.67
N SER A 209 -12.14 5.56 6.00
CA SER A 209 -12.13 4.35 6.83
C SER A 209 -13.51 3.83 7.23
N ASP A 210 -14.59 4.47 6.81
CA ASP A 210 -15.95 4.23 7.31
C ASP A 210 -16.39 2.77 7.27
N MET A 211 -16.04 2.05 6.18
CA MET A 211 -16.49 0.67 6.01
C MET A 211 -15.64 -0.30 6.82
N ASP A 212 -14.34 -0.06 6.96
CA ASP A 212 -13.45 -0.83 7.81
C ASP A 212 -13.82 -0.70 9.29
N ASP A 213 -13.97 0.54 9.78
CA ASP A 213 -14.36 0.84 11.16
C ASP A 213 -15.70 0.18 11.52
N THR A 214 -16.68 0.27 10.61
CA THR A 214 -18.01 -0.31 10.80
C THR A 214 -17.96 -1.83 10.74
N GLY A 215 -17.21 -2.38 9.77
CA GLY A 215 -17.01 -3.82 9.62
C GLY A 215 -16.35 -4.44 10.84
N HIS A 216 -15.26 -3.86 11.33
CA HIS A 216 -14.58 -4.31 12.55
C HIS A 216 -15.49 -4.29 13.78
N ARG A 217 -16.30 -3.25 13.90
CA ARG A 217 -17.14 -3.06 15.09
C ARG A 217 -18.36 -3.96 15.12
N TYR A 218 -19.05 -4.14 14.00
CA TYR A 218 -20.35 -4.79 13.95
C TYR A 218 -20.38 -6.08 13.12
N GLY A 219 -19.29 -6.43 12.47
CA GLY A 219 -19.21 -7.52 11.51
C GLY A 219 -19.73 -7.14 10.11
N PRO A 220 -19.22 -7.80 9.05
CA PRO A 220 -19.59 -7.51 7.66
C PRO A 220 -21.02 -7.94 7.29
N ASN A 221 -21.70 -8.67 8.17
CA ASN A 221 -23.08 -9.12 7.98
C ASN A 221 -24.12 -8.28 8.76
N SER A 222 -23.68 -7.22 9.47
CA SER A 222 -24.57 -6.29 10.18
C SER A 222 -25.23 -5.32 9.18
N LYS A 223 -26.31 -5.82 8.52
CA LYS A 223 -26.95 -5.13 7.38
C LYS A 223 -27.33 -3.68 7.65
N GLU A 224 -27.92 -3.40 8.83
CA GLU A 224 -28.36 -2.04 9.17
C GLU A 224 -27.18 -1.08 9.36
N LYS A 225 -26.16 -1.51 10.13
CA LYS A 225 -25.01 -0.65 10.43
C LYS A 225 -24.14 -0.38 9.21
N LEU A 226 -23.92 -1.41 8.40
CA LEU A 226 -23.18 -1.24 7.14
C LEU A 226 -23.95 -0.40 6.13
N LYS A 227 -25.25 -0.57 6.02
CA LYS A 227 -26.09 0.24 5.14
C LYS A 227 -26.03 1.73 5.58
N GLU A 228 -26.19 2.00 6.88
CA GLU A 228 -26.11 3.34 7.45
C GLU A 228 -24.76 4.02 7.11
N ALA A 229 -23.64 3.34 7.40
CA ALA A 229 -22.30 3.84 7.11
C ALA A 229 -22.07 4.05 5.60
N LEU A 230 -22.46 3.07 4.78
CA LEU A 230 -22.33 3.13 3.34
C LEU A 230 -23.10 4.29 2.71
N PHE A 231 -24.34 4.51 3.13
CA PHE A 231 -25.15 5.61 2.55
C PHE A 231 -24.64 6.99 2.98
N LYS A 232 -24.08 7.12 4.18
CA LYS A 232 -23.41 8.34 4.61
C LYS A 232 -22.15 8.60 3.77
N LEU A 233 -21.31 7.58 3.56
CA LEU A 233 -20.14 7.66 2.70
C LEU A 233 -20.53 7.96 1.25
N ASP A 234 -21.54 7.28 0.71
CA ASP A 234 -22.05 7.48 -0.64
C ASP A 234 -22.54 8.92 -0.88
N SER A 235 -23.23 9.51 0.09
CA SER A 235 -23.64 10.92 0.04
C SER A 235 -22.44 11.87 -0.02
N THR A 236 -21.38 11.58 0.75
CA THR A 236 -20.14 12.35 0.71
C THR A 236 -19.44 12.24 -0.65
N LEU A 237 -19.37 11.02 -1.20
CA LEU A 237 -18.80 10.77 -2.53
C LEU A 237 -19.63 11.43 -3.64
N GLY A 238 -20.96 11.38 -3.54
CA GLY A 238 -21.86 12.10 -4.47
C GLY A 238 -21.60 13.61 -4.48
N ASN A 239 -21.37 14.21 -3.31
CA ASN A 239 -20.98 15.61 -3.21
C ASN A 239 -19.62 15.86 -3.91
N LEU A 240 -18.63 14.98 -3.70
CA LEU A 240 -17.34 15.06 -4.40
C LEU A 240 -17.52 14.97 -5.90
N PHE A 241 -18.25 13.99 -6.42
CA PHE A 241 -18.43 13.77 -7.85
C PHE A 241 -19.07 14.99 -8.53
N SER A 242 -20.17 15.50 -7.98
CA SER A 242 -20.85 16.68 -8.50
C SER A 242 -19.95 17.91 -8.52
N ARG A 243 -19.18 18.13 -7.46
CA ARG A 243 -18.27 19.29 -7.39
C ARG A 243 -17.08 19.16 -8.34
N VAL A 244 -16.56 17.95 -8.53
CA VAL A 244 -15.52 17.69 -9.54
C VAL A 244 -16.04 17.99 -10.93
N ASP A 245 -17.24 17.51 -11.28
CA ASP A 245 -17.88 17.77 -12.58
C ASP A 245 -18.07 19.29 -12.82
N ASN A 246 -18.42 20.05 -11.78
CA ASN A 246 -18.61 21.50 -11.83
C ASN A 246 -17.29 22.28 -12.06
N THR A 247 -16.12 21.68 -11.81
CA THR A 247 -14.83 22.33 -12.15
C THR A 247 -14.58 22.45 -13.63
N GLY A 248 -15.23 21.64 -14.46
CA GLY A 248 -14.98 21.53 -15.90
C GLY A 248 -13.60 20.95 -16.26
N LEU A 249 -12.82 20.49 -15.30
CA LEU A 249 -11.49 19.91 -15.51
C LEU A 249 -11.60 18.45 -16.02
N PRO A 250 -10.64 17.97 -16.82
CA PRO A 250 -10.61 16.59 -17.30
C PRO A 250 -10.12 15.63 -16.18
N VAL A 251 -10.92 15.48 -15.14
CA VAL A 251 -10.58 14.64 -13.97
C VAL A 251 -11.02 13.20 -14.19
N ASN A 252 -10.12 12.28 -13.93
CA ASN A 252 -10.42 10.84 -13.84
C ASN A 252 -10.48 10.45 -12.37
N ILE A 253 -11.57 9.83 -11.93
CA ILE A 253 -11.73 9.33 -10.57
C ILE A 253 -11.56 7.82 -10.59
N VAL A 254 -10.64 7.32 -9.76
CA VAL A 254 -10.40 5.89 -9.54
C VAL A 254 -10.70 5.58 -8.08
N ILE A 255 -11.63 4.66 -7.84
CA ILE A 255 -12.04 4.23 -6.50
C ILE A 255 -11.56 2.81 -6.28
N THR A 256 -10.79 2.61 -5.21
CA THR A 256 -10.27 1.30 -4.81
C THR A 256 -10.65 0.99 -3.37
N SER A 257 -10.48 -0.27 -2.98
CA SER A 257 -10.36 -0.69 -1.59
C SER A 257 -9.12 -1.58 -1.47
N ASP A 258 -8.46 -1.50 -0.36
CA ASP A 258 -7.26 -2.28 -0.05
C ASP A 258 -7.57 -3.75 0.27
N HIS A 259 -8.72 -4.03 0.89
CA HIS A 259 -9.27 -5.36 1.19
C HIS A 259 -10.79 -5.32 1.42
N GLY A 260 -11.36 -6.47 1.63
CA GLY A 260 -12.72 -6.66 2.12
C GLY A 260 -12.74 -6.93 3.63
N MET A 261 -13.76 -7.67 4.10
CA MET A 261 -14.00 -7.96 5.52
C MET A 261 -14.68 -9.31 5.69
N ALA A 262 -14.18 -10.14 6.60
CA ALA A 262 -14.80 -11.42 6.98
C ALA A 262 -15.40 -11.35 8.38
N GLU A 263 -16.46 -12.12 8.62
CA GLU A 263 -17.03 -12.29 9.94
C GLU A 263 -16.17 -13.22 10.79
N GLN A 264 -15.97 -12.83 12.04
CA GLN A 264 -15.21 -13.59 13.02
C GLN A 264 -16.03 -13.82 14.30
N SER A 265 -16.06 -15.06 14.78
CA SER A 265 -16.63 -15.41 16.08
C SER A 265 -15.54 -15.48 17.15
N ILE A 266 -15.87 -15.07 18.38
CA ILE A 266 -14.95 -15.21 19.53
C ILE A 266 -14.58 -16.67 19.81
N GLU A 267 -15.46 -17.63 19.48
CA GLU A 267 -15.20 -19.07 19.66
C GLU A 267 -14.09 -19.61 18.75
N LYS A 268 -13.81 -18.89 17.65
CA LYS A 268 -12.75 -19.23 16.70
C LYS A 268 -11.48 -18.40 16.88
N LEU A 269 -11.32 -17.77 18.05
CA LEU A 269 -10.07 -17.10 18.40
C LEU A 269 -9.10 -18.09 19.03
N ILE A 270 -7.84 -18.02 18.59
CA ILE A 270 -6.73 -18.80 19.14
C ILE A 270 -5.87 -17.87 20.00
N SER A 271 -5.71 -18.22 21.28
CA SER A 271 -4.81 -17.47 22.16
C SER A 271 -3.35 -17.62 21.72
N THR A 272 -2.64 -16.49 21.66
CA THR A 272 -1.21 -16.45 21.32
C THR A 272 -0.30 -16.78 22.50
N GLU A 273 -0.75 -16.72 23.76
CA GLU A 273 0.10 -16.90 24.94
C GLU A 273 0.88 -18.22 24.96
N PRO A 274 0.30 -19.40 24.57
CA PRO A 274 1.06 -20.65 24.53
C PRO A 274 2.21 -20.66 23.52
N LEU A 275 2.20 -19.73 22.56
CA LEU A 275 3.20 -19.59 21.49
C LEU A 275 4.28 -18.56 21.81
N ILE A 276 4.13 -17.78 22.89
CA ILE A 276 5.12 -16.79 23.30
C ILE A 276 6.33 -17.47 23.95
N ASN A 277 7.53 -17.10 23.51
CA ASN A 277 8.76 -17.55 24.13
C ASN A 277 9.89 -16.53 23.90
N ASP A 278 9.83 -15.44 24.64
CA ASP A 278 10.74 -14.30 24.50
C ASP A 278 12.23 -14.63 24.74
N ALA A 279 12.53 -15.79 25.40
CA ALA A 279 13.89 -16.26 25.56
C ALA A 279 14.50 -16.87 24.29
N LEU A 280 13.66 -17.28 23.31
CA LEU A 280 14.11 -17.97 22.08
C LEU A 280 13.87 -17.17 20.81
N TYR A 281 12.80 -16.40 20.75
CA TYR A 281 12.39 -15.67 19.54
C TYR A 281 11.48 -14.49 19.83
N ASN A 282 11.46 -13.52 18.93
CA ASN A 282 10.42 -12.51 18.85
C ASN A 282 9.27 -13.05 18.00
N MET A 283 8.03 -12.84 18.43
CA MET A 283 6.83 -13.18 17.70
C MET A 283 6.09 -11.90 17.30
N ILE A 284 5.78 -11.75 16.01
CA ILE A 284 4.96 -10.64 15.50
C ILE A 284 3.59 -11.20 15.12
N ASP A 285 2.55 -10.68 15.75
CA ASP A 285 1.15 -11.10 15.55
C ASP A 285 0.43 -10.15 14.61
N ASN A 286 -0.09 -10.70 13.49
CA ASN A 286 -0.98 -10.01 12.55
C ASN A 286 -2.36 -10.70 12.46
N GLY A 287 -2.70 -11.55 13.43
CA GLY A 287 -3.97 -12.25 13.55
C GLY A 287 -4.15 -13.44 12.62
N VAL A 288 -3.82 -13.34 11.36
CA VAL A 288 -3.89 -14.39 10.33
C VAL A 288 -2.53 -15.02 10.03
N ILE A 289 -1.48 -14.46 10.56
CA ILE A 289 -0.10 -14.90 10.41
C ILE A 289 0.70 -14.44 11.63
N LEU A 290 1.41 -15.38 12.28
CA LEU A 290 2.44 -15.04 13.26
C LEU A 290 3.80 -15.23 12.60
N ASN A 291 4.62 -14.19 12.64
CA ASN A 291 5.97 -14.22 12.13
C ASN A 291 6.93 -14.51 13.30
N ILE A 292 7.71 -15.57 13.21
CA ILE A 292 8.62 -16.00 14.25
C ILE A 292 10.06 -15.67 13.86
N HIS A 293 10.72 -14.91 14.72
CA HIS A 293 12.08 -14.40 14.52
C HIS A 293 13.01 -14.95 15.59
N PRO A 294 13.67 -16.12 15.38
CA PRO A 294 14.64 -16.68 16.31
C PRO A 294 15.75 -15.68 16.65
N HIS A 295 16.20 -15.65 17.91
CA HIS A 295 17.33 -14.81 18.31
C HIS A 295 18.65 -15.26 17.68
N THR A 296 18.77 -16.58 17.45
CA THR A 296 19.89 -17.17 16.70
C THR A 296 19.36 -18.08 15.60
N SER A 297 20.00 -18.01 14.42
CA SER A 297 19.62 -18.86 13.27
C SER A 297 19.81 -20.35 13.54
N ALA A 298 20.78 -20.70 14.40
CA ALA A 298 21.07 -22.09 14.81
C ALA A 298 19.90 -22.76 15.54
N GLU A 299 19.01 -21.98 16.18
CA GLU A 299 17.85 -22.51 16.90
C GLU A 299 16.60 -22.67 16.02
N THR A 300 16.62 -22.22 14.77
CA THR A 300 15.45 -22.20 13.89
C THR A 300 14.75 -23.55 13.80
N ASP A 301 15.49 -24.64 13.59
CA ASP A 301 14.86 -25.97 13.47
C ASP A 301 14.33 -26.50 14.80
N LYS A 302 15.01 -26.21 15.90
CA LYS A 302 14.54 -26.54 17.26
C LYS A 302 13.23 -25.82 17.58
N ILE A 303 13.16 -24.52 17.27
CA ILE A 303 11.94 -23.70 17.48
C ILE A 303 10.83 -24.20 16.56
N PHE A 304 11.10 -24.45 15.29
CA PHE A 304 10.14 -25.01 14.35
C PHE A 304 9.52 -26.30 14.87
N ASN A 305 10.37 -27.28 15.26
CA ASN A 305 9.91 -28.57 15.79
C ASN A 305 9.14 -28.46 17.10
N LYS A 306 9.47 -27.47 17.95
CA LYS A 306 8.73 -27.17 19.16
C LYS A 306 7.35 -26.64 18.84
N LEU A 307 7.24 -25.65 17.94
CA LEU A 307 5.96 -25.06 17.53
C LEU A 307 5.07 -26.08 16.80
N LYS A 308 5.65 -26.96 15.97
CA LYS A 308 4.95 -28.09 15.32
C LYS A 308 4.20 -28.98 16.32
N LYS A 309 4.74 -29.20 17.50
CA LYS A 309 4.09 -30.01 18.55
C LYS A 309 2.91 -29.31 19.20
N LEU A 310 2.77 -28.01 19.00
CA LEU A 310 1.69 -27.18 19.53
C LEU A 310 0.57 -26.96 18.53
N GLU A 311 0.68 -27.48 17.32
CA GLU A 311 -0.34 -27.32 16.28
C GLU A 311 -1.72 -27.76 16.78
N ASN A 312 -2.64 -26.79 16.80
CA ASN A 312 -4.04 -26.99 17.14
C ASN A 312 -4.86 -25.85 16.55
N LYS A 313 -5.62 -26.10 15.50
CA LYS A 313 -6.31 -25.09 14.70
C LYS A 313 -5.38 -24.08 14.04
N PHE A 314 -4.12 -24.41 13.88
CA PHE A 314 -3.12 -23.69 13.11
C PHE A 314 -2.03 -24.65 12.60
N THR A 315 -1.30 -24.23 11.58
CA THR A 315 -0.19 -24.98 11.02
C THR A 315 1.08 -24.12 11.01
N VAL A 316 2.21 -24.73 11.31
CA VAL A 316 3.54 -24.11 11.32
C VAL A 316 4.27 -24.42 10.02
N TYR A 317 4.78 -23.39 9.35
CA TYR A 317 5.48 -23.48 8.08
C TYR A 317 6.89 -22.90 8.17
N LYS A 318 7.81 -23.42 7.36
CA LYS A 318 8.97 -22.62 6.94
C LYS A 318 8.46 -21.53 5.99
N THR A 319 9.02 -20.34 6.05
CA THR A 319 8.51 -19.18 5.30
C THR A 319 8.35 -19.43 3.80
N LYS A 320 9.31 -20.13 3.17
CA LYS A 320 9.23 -20.47 1.75
C LYS A 320 8.07 -21.41 1.37
N ASP A 321 7.54 -22.15 2.35
CA ASP A 321 6.48 -23.15 2.18
C ASP A 321 5.12 -22.64 2.68
N THR A 322 5.05 -21.35 3.08
CA THR A 322 3.82 -20.74 3.60
C THR A 322 2.79 -20.63 2.49
N PRO A 323 1.55 -21.12 2.68
CA PRO A 323 0.48 -20.99 1.70
C PRO A 323 -0.01 -19.54 1.60
N HIS A 324 -0.83 -19.28 0.58
CA HIS A 324 -1.58 -18.03 0.36
C HIS A 324 -0.83 -16.90 -0.32
N PHE A 325 0.50 -16.90 -0.33
CA PHE A 325 1.26 -15.95 -1.13
C PHE A 325 1.10 -16.26 -2.63
N GLU A 326 0.96 -15.21 -3.44
CA GLU A 326 0.95 -15.34 -4.91
C GLU A 326 2.35 -15.51 -5.50
N TYR A 327 3.36 -15.55 -4.64
CA TYR A 327 4.79 -15.69 -4.94
C TYR A 327 5.46 -16.50 -3.82
N VAL A 328 6.67 -16.95 -4.03
CA VAL A 328 7.49 -17.53 -2.96
C VAL A 328 8.08 -16.38 -2.14
N PRO A 329 7.73 -16.23 -0.85
CA PRO A 329 8.23 -15.14 -0.01
C PRO A 329 9.75 -15.26 0.18
N LYS A 330 10.48 -14.17 -0.13
CA LYS A 330 11.94 -14.09 -0.08
C LYS A 330 12.47 -13.01 0.86
N ASN A 331 11.61 -12.05 1.23
CA ASN A 331 12.01 -10.97 2.11
C ASN A 331 12.36 -11.54 3.50
N LYS A 332 13.60 -11.34 3.94
CA LYS A 332 14.09 -11.84 5.25
C LYS A 332 13.26 -11.37 6.43
N ASN A 333 12.61 -10.22 6.30
CA ASN A 333 11.82 -9.61 7.36
C ASN A 333 10.50 -10.37 7.66
N TRP A 334 10.12 -11.37 6.85
CA TRP A 334 9.10 -12.34 7.23
C TRP A 334 9.51 -13.21 8.44
N GLY A 335 10.81 -13.34 8.72
CA GLY A 335 11.35 -14.36 9.61
C GLY A 335 11.34 -15.75 8.97
N PRO A 336 12.04 -16.74 9.53
CA PRO A 336 12.19 -18.08 8.90
C PRO A 336 10.99 -19.01 9.14
N ILE A 337 10.09 -18.69 10.06
CA ILE A 337 8.96 -19.55 10.48
C ILE A 337 7.68 -18.72 10.50
N GLN A 338 6.60 -19.28 9.96
CA GLN A 338 5.27 -18.71 9.95
C GLN A 338 4.29 -19.65 10.65
N VAL A 339 3.34 -19.08 11.37
CA VAL A 339 2.21 -19.83 11.95
C VAL A 339 0.93 -19.28 11.36
N ILE A 340 0.18 -20.13 10.67
CA ILE A 340 -1.04 -19.77 9.94
C ILE A 340 -2.22 -20.46 10.62
N PRO A 341 -3.27 -19.74 11.02
CA PRO A 341 -4.46 -20.36 11.59
C PRO A 341 -5.24 -21.12 10.51
N ASP A 342 -5.93 -22.16 10.90
CA ASP A 342 -6.85 -22.89 10.04
C ASP A 342 -7.96 -21.94 9.55
N HIS A 343 -8.60 -22.30 8.46
CA HIS A 343 -9.66 -21.51 7.87
C HIS A 343 -10.75 -21.10 8.88
N GLY A 344 -11.01 -19.80 8.97
CA GLY A 344 -12.00 -19.21 9.87
C GLY A 344 -11.52 -19.02 11.31
N TYR A 345 -10.29 -19.43 11.66
CA TYR A 345 -9.66 -19.10 12.94
C TYR A 345 -8.78 -17.85 12.83
N TYR A 346 -8.53 -17.19 13.98
CA TYR A 346 -7.79 -15.95 14.05
C TYR A 346 -6.99 -15.87 15.36
N PHE A 347 -5.73 -15.49 15.32
CA PHE A 347 -4.92 -15.30 16.52
C PHE A 347 -5.31 -14.01 17.25
N SER A 348 -5.30 -14.09 18.59
CA SER A 348 -5.54 -12.93 19.43
C SER A 348 -4.92 -13.14 20.81
N SER A 349 -4.55 -12.06 21.50
CA SER A 349 -4.09 -12.17 22.89
C SER A 349 -5.24 -12.61 23.81
N SER A 350 -4.95 -13.36 24.86
CA SER A 350 -5.94 -13.76 25.88
C SER A 350 -6.67 -12.55 26.46
N LYS A 351 -5.96 -11.45 26.68
CA LYS A 351 -6.54 -10.18 27.15
C LYS A 351 -7.61 -9.66 26.18
N SER A 352 -7.34 -9.70 24.87
CA SER A 352 -8.31 -9.25 23.86
C SER A 352 -9.50 -10.19 23.75
N ILE A 353 -9.28 -11.50 23.86
CA ILE A 353 -10.35 -12.51 23.89
C ILE A 353 -11.28 -12.26 25.10
N GLU A 354 -10.72 -12.08 26.29
CA GLU A 354 -11.48 -11.84 27.50
C GLU A 354 -12.27 -10.51 27.44
N ARG A 355 -11.64 -9.44 26.92
CA ARG A 355 -12.34 -8.17 26.73
C ARG A 355 -13.56 -8.30 25.81
N ARG A 356 -13.48 -9.12 24.75
CA ARG A 356 -14.62 -9.36 23.86
C ARG A 356 -15.72 -10.16 24.53
N LYS A 357 -15.37 -11.19 25.29
CA LYS A 357 -16.33 -11.99 26.08
C LYS A 357 -17.09 -11.13 27.09
N THR A 358 -16.36 -10.32 27.86
CA THR A 358 -16.98 -9.44 28.87
C THR A 358 -17.78 -8.30 28.24
N GLY A 359 -17.43 -7.88 27.02
CA GLY A 359 -18.18 -6.88 26.24
C GLY A 359 -19.37 -7.44 25.46
N ASN A 360 -19.71 -8.72 25.60
CA ASN A 360 -20.78 -9.41 24.86
C ASN A 360 -20.67 -9.23 23.33
N GLN A 361 -19.44 -9.15 22.81
CA GLN A 361 -19.17 -9.02 21.39
C GLN A 361 -18.89 -10.40 20.79
N GLU A 362 -19.92 -11.17 20.52
CA GLU A 362 -19.82 -12.54 19.99
C GLU A 362 -19.27 -12.58 18.56
N VAL A 363 -19.64 -11.58 17.76
CA VAL A 363 -19.30 -11.46 16.34
C VAL A 363 -18.70 -10.09 16.04
N PHE A 364 -17.71 -10.04 15.15
CA PHE A 364 -17.03 -8.81 14.70
C PHE A 364 -16.38 -9.04 13.32
N GLY A 365 -15.87 -8.01 12.71
CA GLY A 365 -15.14 -8.13 11.44
C GLY A 365 -13.65 -8.25 11.64
N VAL A 366 -13.01 -9.03 10.78
CA VAL A 366 -11.55 -9.11 10.62
C VAL A 366 -11.19 -9.27 9.15
N HIS A 367 -9.94 -8.98 8.84
CA HIS A 367 -9.36 -9.19 7.53
C HIS A 367 -7.90 -9.66 7.66
N GLY A 368 -7.25 -9.97 6.54
CA GLY A 368 -5.89 -10.49 6.53
C GLY A 368 -5.80 -11.91 5.97
N PHE A 369 -6.91 -12.62 5.82
CA PHE A 369 -6.96 -13.98 5.29
C PHE A 369 -6.44 -14.08 3.86
N THR A 370 -6.41 -15.31 3.35
CA THR A 370 -5.99 -15.59 1.97
C THR A 370 -6.80 -14.79 0.94
N PRO A 371 -6.15 -14.22 -0.09
CA PRO A 371 -6.86 -13.54 -1.18
C PRO A 371 -7.71 -14.48 -2.05
N ALA A 372 -7.65 -15.78 -1.84
CA ALA A 372 -8.56 -16.74 -2.47
C ALA A 372 -10.00 -16.63 -1.95
N LEU A 373 -10.20 -16.06 -0.75
CA LEU A 373 -11.52 -15.81 -0.18
C LEU A 373 -12.11 -14.51 -0.74
N LYS A 374 -13.26 -14.60 -1.36
CA LYS A 374 -13.97 -13.45 -1.91
C LYS A 374 -14.28 -12.37 -0.88
N ASP A 375 -14.51 -12.73 0.38
CA ASP A 375 -14.73 -11.78 1.47
C ASP A 375 -13.54 -10.84 1.68
N MET A 376 -12.34 -11.22 1.24
CA MET A 376 -11.14 -10.38 1.28
C MET A 376 -11.00 -9.45 0.08
N HIS A 377 -11.82 -9.62 -0.96
CA HIS A 377 -11.73 -8.78 -2.14
C HIS A 377 -12.35 -7.39 -1.90
N GLY A 378 -11.65 -6.36 -2.34
CA GLY A 378 -12.11 -4.99 -2.42
C GLY A 378 -12.77 -4.66 -3.77
N ILE A 379 -12.81 -3.38 -4.09
CA ILE A 379 -13.44 -2.81 -5.28
C ILE A 379 -12.42 -2.11 -6.19
N LEU A 380 -12.75 -2.02 -7.47
CA LEU A 380 -12.10 -1.12 -8.44
C LEU A 380 -13.18 -0.56 -9.37
N TYR A 381 -13.41 0.75 -9.25
CA TYR A 381 -14.31 1.53 -10.10
C TYR A 381 -13.53 2.72 -10.67
N ALA A 382 -13.84 3.10 -11.90
CA ALA A 382 -13.22 4.26 -12.53
C ALA A 382 -14.19 4.98 -13.45
N LYS A 383 -14.13 6.33 -13.45
CA LYS A 383 -14.91 7.19 -14.32
C LYS A 383 -14.08 8.43 -14.70
N GLY A 384 -14.21 8.90 -15.92
CA GLY A 384 -13.56 10.12 -16.40
C GLY A 384 -13.22 10.08 -17.88
N PRO A 385 -12.58 11.13 -18.40
CA PRO A 385 -12.29 11.25 -19.85
C PRO A 385 -11.43 10.11 -20.41
N ALA A 386 -10.51 9.56 -19.62
CA ALA A 386 -9.65 8.45 -20.03
C ALA A 386 -10.27 7.06 -19.82
N ILE A 387 -11.49 6.98 -19.29
CA ILE A 387 -12.12 5.72 -18.90
C ILE A 387 -13.23 5.33 -19.88
N ASN A 388 -13.31 4.06 -20.27
CA ASN A 388 -14.40 3.51 -21.06
C ASN A 388 -15.68 3.49 -20.24
N ALA A 389 -16.78 4.03 -20.80
CA ALA A 389 -18.10 3.91 -20.17
C ALA A 389 -18.64 2.48 -20.32
N GLY A 390 -19.25 1.95 -19.27
CA GLY A 390 -19.86 0.62 -19.27
C GLY A 390 -18.88 -0.56 -19.26
N GLY A 391 -17.58 -0.32 -19.08
CA GLY A 391 -16.58 -1.38 -19.01
C GLY A 391 -16.80 -2.33 -17.83
N ARG A 392 -16.72 -3.64 -18.08
CA ARG A 392 -16.86 -4.70 -17.06
C ARG A 392 -15.72 -5.71 -17.19
N LEU A 393 -14.85 -5.73 -16.23
CA LEU A 393 -13.67 -6.59 -16.19
C LEU A 393 -13.87 -7.75 -15.19
N PRO A 394 -13.18 -8.88 -15.37
CA PRO A 394 -13.11 -9.91 -14.34
C PRO A 394 -12.41 -9.36 -13.08
N SER A 395 -12.34 -10.18 -12.03
CA SER A 395 -11.54 -9.84 -10.84
C SER A 395 -10.07 -9.66 -11.20
N VAL A 396 -9.44 -8.59 -10.70
CA VAL A 396 -8.07 -8.21 -11.03
C VAL A 396 -7.26 -7.98 -9.74
N LYS A 397 -5.96 -8.21 -9.78
CA LYS A 397 -5.08 -7.97 -8.63
C LYS A 397 -4.79 -6.47 -8.47
N ASN A 398 -4.66 -6.03 -7.22
CA ASN A 398 -4.45 -4.63 -6.87
C ASN A 398 -3.12 -4.04 -7.38
N ILE A 399 -2.08 -4.88 -7.61
CA ILE A 399 -0.81 -4.47 -8.23
C ILE A 399 -1.00 -3.80 -9.60
N HIS A 400 -2.09 -4.08 -10.31
CA HIS A 400 -2.33 -3.57 -11.67
C HIS A 400 -2.87 -2.14 -11.69
N VAL A 401 -3.31 -1.59 -10.55
CA VAL A 401 -3.84 -0.22 -10.45
C VAL A 401 -2.74 0.83 -10.72
N TYR A 402 -1.54 0.61 -10.22
CA TYR A 402 -0.39 1.51 -10.42
C TYR A 402 -0.11 1.80 -11.91
N PRO A 403 0.17 0.79 -12.76
CA PRO A 403 0.45 1.06 -14.18
C PRO A 403 -0.76 1.65 -14.94
N MET A 404 -2.00 1.41 -14.48
CA MET A 404 -3.18 2.07 -15.04
C MET A 404 -3.17 3.57 -14.75
N ILE A 405 -2.91 3.97 -13.50
CA ILE A 405 -2.83 5.39 -13.13
C ILE A 405 -1.65 6.07 -13.84
N CYS A 406 -0.49 5.41 -13.91
CA CYS A 406 0.64 5.92 -14.68
C CYS A 406 0.26 6.17 -16.15
N LYS A 407 -0.48 5.25 -16.78
CA LYS A 407 -0.95 5.41 -18.16
C LYS A 407 -1.87 6.62 -18.32
N ILE A 408 -2.84 6.82 -17.41
CA ILE A 408 -3.76 7.97 -17.43
C ILE A 408 -2.98 9.27 -17.31
N LEU A 409 -2.04 9.36 -16.37
CA LEU A 409 -1.23 10.56 -16.12
C LEU A 409 -0.09 10.74 -17.14
N GLY A 410 0.17 9.74 -18.00
CA GLY A 410 1.29 9.75 -18.94
C GLY A 410 2.65 9.69 -18.26
N LEU A 411 2.73 8.99 -17.12
CA LEU A 411 3.96 8.72 -16.37
C LEU A 411 4.65 7.45 -16.85
N SER A 412 5.96 7.42 -16.73
CA SER A 412 6.75 6.20 -16.94
C SER A 412 6.50 5.19 -15.81
N VAL A 413 6.44 3.92 -16.14
CA VAL A 413 6.32 2.86 -15.13
C VAL A 413 7.73 2.36 -14.76
N PRO A 414 8.15 2.43 -13.47
CA PRO A 414 9.43 1.89 -13.03
C PRO A 414 9.57 0.40 -13.39
N SER A 415 10.79 -0.03 -13.74
CA SER A 415 11.06 -1.40 -14.21
C SER A 415 10.87 -2.50 -13.18
N ASN A 416 10.83 -2.15 -11.88
CA ASN A 416 10.65 -3.06 -10.76
C ASN A 416 9.19 -3.23 -10.31
N VAL A 417 8.22 -2.70 -11.06
CA VAL A 417 6.78 -2.86 -10.80
C VAL A 417 6.33 -4.27 -11.21
N ASP A 418 5.63 -4.98 -10.32
CA ASP A 418 5.07 -6.31 -10.58
C ASP A 418 3.78 -6.24 -11.42
N GLY A 419 3.06 -5.13 -11.29
CA GLY A 419 1.80 -4.86 -11.98
C GLY A 419 1.96 -4.71 -13.49
N LYS A 420 0.91 -5.06 -14.25
CA LYS A 420 0.90 -4.95 -15.73
C LYS A 420 -0.38 -4.26 -16.19
N LEU A 421 -0.22 -3.26 -17.05
CA LEU A 421 -1.34 -2.51 -17.64
C LEU A 421 -2.31 -3.40 -18.44
N SER A 422 -1.80 -4.50 -19.03
CA SER A 422 -2.62 -5.39 -19.88
C SER A 422 -3.88 -5.92 -19.20
N TYR A 423 -3.88 -6.06 -17.87
CA TYR A 423 -5.05 -6.54 -17.11
C TYR A 423 -6.15 -5.49 -16.92
N LEU A 424 -5.82 -4.21 -17.09
CA LEU A 424 -6.76 -3.09 -16.92
C LEU A 424 -6.88 -2.22 -18.20
N ARG A 425 -6.28 -2.64 -19.31
CA ARG A 425 -6.30 -1.88 -20.58
C ARG A 425 -7.73 -1.59 -21.04
N ASP A 426 -8.63 -2.58 -20.93
CA ASP A 426 -10.01 -2.45 -21.38
C ASP A 426 -10.85 -1.46 -20.54
N MET A 427 -10.36 -1.01 -19.39
CA MET A 427 -10.95 0.12 -18.66
C MET A 427 -10.64 1.47 -19.30
N LEU A 428 -9.57 1.56 -20.09
CA LEU A 428 -9.07 2.82 -20.63
C LEU A 428 -9.60 3.04 -22.05
N ARG A 429 -9.88 4.30 -22.37
CA ARG A 429 -10.09 4.73 -23.77
C ARG A 429 -8.74 4.71 -24.50
N GLU A 430 -8.80 4.29 -25.75
CA GLU A 430 -7.64 4.31 -26.65
C GLU A 430 -7.23 5.75 -27.04
#